data_54128b3ee552cf3a2025d63d8b8f0215
#
_entry.id   54128b3ee552cf3a2025d63d8b8f0215
#
_cell.length_a   1.000
_cell.length_b   1.000
_cell.length_c   1.000
_cell.angle_alpha   90.00
_cell.angle_beta   90.00
_cell.angle_gamma   90.00
#
_symmetry.space_group_name_H-M   'P 1'
#
loop_
_entity.id
_entity.type
_entity.pdbx_description
1 polymer ?
#
loop_
_entity_poly.entity_id
_entity_poly.type
_entity_poly.pdbx_seq_one_letter_code
_entity_poly.pdbx_strand_id
1 'polypeptide(L)'
;MAGIREKIEYRGMKDIKVEFPIIDDVSMKVANLYGMIQPGESQTAAVRAVFFVDPEGKLRAMIYYPLALGRNFEEIKRVLVGLQSIDAFGVAMPADWRPGDEVIVPMQGEDMDLSL
;
A
#
# COMPACT_ATOMS: atom_id res chain seq x y z
N MET A 1 6.78 11.54 -18.11
CA MET A 1 6.90 10.27 -17.36
C MET A 1 7.23 9.15 -18.33
N ALA A 2 8.32 8.47 -18.09
CA ALA A 2 8.64 7.25 -18.80
C ALA A 2 8.07 6.07 -18.05
N GLY A 3 7.34 5.21 -18.71
CA GLY A 3 6.81 3.99 -18.12
C GLY A 3 7.46 2.77 -18.75
N ILE A 4 7.83 1.80 -17.94
CA ILE A 4 8.33 0.52 -18.41
C ILE A 4 7.18 -0.48 -18.33
N ARG A 5 6.86 -1.10 -19.48
CA ARG A 5 5.83 -2.13 -19.55
C ARG A 5 6.42 -3.32 -20.30
N GLU A 6 7.14 -4.14 -19.56
CA GLU A 6 7.80 -5.30 -20.09
C GLU A 6 7.10 -6.58 -19.68
N LYS A 7 7.31 -7.63 -20.45
CA LYS A 7 6.92 -8.97 -20.03
C LYS A 7 7.90 -9.45 -18.97
N ILE A 8 7.38 -9.92 -17.86
CA ILE A 8 8.18 -10.38 -16.73
C ILE A 8 7.98 -11.88 -16.59
N GLU A 9 9.07 -12.58 -16.37
CA GLU A 9 9.05 -13.98 -15.98
C GLU A 9 9.59 -14.10 -14.55
N TYR A 10 8.80 -14.66 -13.64
CA TYR A 10 9.17 -14.83 -12.25
C TYR A 10 8.49 -16.06 -11.65
N ARG A 11 9.26 -16.94 -11.01
CA ARG A 11 8.75 -18.16 -10.38
C ARG A 11 7.87 -19.01 -11.30
N GLY A 12 8.27 -19.18 -12.55
CA GLY A 12 7.52 -19.94 -13.54
C GLY A 12 6.35 -19.19 -14.17
N MET A 13 6.06 -17.96 -13.75
CA MET A 13 5.11 -17.09 -14.42
C MET A 13 5.75 -16.51 -15.67
N LYS A 14 5.09 -16.70 -16.81
CA LYS A 14 5.56 -16.23 -18.12
C LYS A 14 4.58 -15.26 -18.74
N ASP A 15 5.09 -14.41 -19.61
CA ASP A 15 4.27 -13.47 -20.38
C ASP A 15 3.45 -12.51 -19.54
N ILE A 16 3.91 -12.19 -18.33
CA ILE A 16 3.28 -11.18 -17.49
C ILE A 16 3.54 -9.81 -18.08
N LYS A 17 2.45 -9.09 -18.35
CA LYS A 17 2.50 -7.73 -18.86
C LYS A 17 2.14 -6.75 -17.76
N VAL A 18 3.01 -5.78 -17.52
CA VAL A 18 2.72 -4.69 -16.60
C VAL A 18 1.85 -3.67 -17.32
N GLU A 19 0.64 -3.43 -16.80
CA GLU A 19 -0.35 -2.54 -17.41
C GLU A 19 -0.56 -1.23 -16.65
N PHE A 20 -0.08 -1.14 -15.42
CA PHE A 20 -0.15 0.08 -14.64
C PHE A 20 1.07 0.99 -14.94
N PRO A 21 0.95 2.31 -14.69
CA PRO A 21 2.05 3.24 -14.89
C PRO A 21 3.24 2.95 -13.97
N ILE A 22 4.45 3.11 -14.51
CA ILE A 22 5.68 3.06 -13.74
C ILE A 22 6.41 4.38 -13.97
N ILE A 23 6.83 5.03 -12.88
CA ILE A 23 7.60 6.27 -12.96
C ILE A 23 9.08 5.93 -12.98
N ASP A 24 9.77 6.43 -14.00
CA ASP A 24 11.23 6.39 -14.08
C ASP A 24 11.79 7.59 -13.29
N ASP A 25 12.11 7.36 -12.02
CA ASP A 25 12.51 8.41 -11.08
C ASP A 25 14.05 8.53 -11.00
N VAL A 26 14.70 8.73 -12.15
CA VAL A 26 16.17 8.81 -12.25
C VAL A 26 16.74 9.89 -11.33
N SER A 27 16.07 11.05 -11.25
CA SER A 27 16.51 12.16 -10.39
C SER A 27 16.15 11.96 -8.92
N MET A 28 15.39 10.92 -8.60
CA MET A 28 14.87 10.63 -7.24
C MET A 28 13.95 11.71 -6.69
N LYS A 29 13.41 12.56 -7.55
CA LYS A 29 12.51 13.65 -7.15
C LYS A 29 11.25 13.13 -6.50
N VAL A 30 10.62 12.12 -7.07
CA VAL A 30 9.41 11.51 -6.52
C VAL A 30 9.72 10.77 -5.22
N ALA A 31 10.81 10.01 -5.20
CA ALA A 31 11.24 9.28 -4.01
C ALA A 31 11.49 10.23 -2.83
N ASN A 32 12.14 11.38 -3.07
CA ASN A 32 12.33 12.40 -2.04
C ASN A 32 11.01 13.04 -1.61
N LEU A 33 10.14 13.36 -2.56
CA LEU A 33 8.84 13.97 -2.27
C LEU A 33 7.98 13.09 -1.34
N TYR A 34 8.05 11.77 -1.53
CA TYR A 34 7.28 10.80 -0.73
C TYR A 34 8.02 10.33 0.53
N GLY A 35 9.18 10.93 0.84
CA GLY A 35 9.94 10.56 2.03
C GLY A 35 10.56 9.15 1.97
N MET A 36 10.81 8.65 0.76
CA MET A 36 11.35 7.31 0.56
C MET A 36 12.87 7.26 0.65
N ILE A 37 13.54 8.39 0.65
CA ILE A 37 14.97 8.44 0.85
C ILE A 37 15.23 8.65 2.33
N GLN A 38 15.74 7.63 2.98
CA GLN A 38 16.02 7.63 4.41
C GLN A 38 17.52 7.41 4.63
N PRO A 39 18.26 8.42 5.05
CA PRO A 39 19.73 8.37 5.13
C PRO A 39 20.25 7.24 6.03
N GLY A 40 19.50 6.83 7.03
CA GLY A 40 19.87 5.71 7.88
C GLY A 40 19.90 4.36 7.15
N GLU A 41 19.18 4.24 6.03
CA GLU A 41 19.18 3.06 5.18
C GLU A 41 20.06 3.25 3.95
N SER A 42 19.84 4.33 3.21
CA SER A 42 20.61 4.68 2.01
C SER A 42 20.37 6.13 1.63
N GLN A 43 21.38 6.78 1.07
CA GLN A 43 21.24 8.11 0.49
C GLN A 43 20.94 8.09 -1.01
N THR A 44 21.08 6.94 -1.65
CA THR A 44 20.99 6.80 -3.10
C THR A 44 19.93 5.83 -3.58
N ALA A 45 19.34 5.06 -2.67
CA ALA A 45 18.27 4.11 -2.99
C ALA A 45 17.06 4.38 -2.11
N ALA A 46 15.89 4.35 -2.71
CA ALA A 46 14.63 4.49 -1.99
C ALA A 46 14.35 3.26 -1.13
N VAL A 47 13.82 3.48 0.08
CA VAL A 47 13.27 2.38 0.88
C VAL A 47 12.05 1.79 0.16
N ARG A 48 11.64 0.60 0.55
CA ARG A 48 10.44 -0.01 0.03
C ARG A 48 9.23 0.58 0.76
N ALA A 49 8.23 1.03 0.02
CA ALA A 49 7.05 1.64 0.62
C ALA A 49 5.79 1.28 -0.18
N VAL A 50 4.66 1.37 0.51
CA VAL A 50 3.34 1.28 -0.10
C VAL A 50 2.50 2.43 0.44
N PHE A 51 1.84 3.14 -0.45
CA PHE A 51 0.93 4.23 -0.11
C PHE A 51 -0.48 3.89 -0.61
N PHE A 52 -1.45 4.00 0.28
CA PHE A 52 -2.86 3.79 -0.06
C PHE A 52 -3.55 5.15 -0.17
N VAL A 53 -3.93 5.50 -1.38
CA VAL A 53 -4.57 6.78 -1.68
C VAL A 53 -5.99 6.50 -2.17
N ASP A 54 -6.97 7.17 -1.58
CA ASP A 54 -8.36 6.95 -1.95
C ASP A 54 -8.75 7.72 -3.25
N PRO A 55 -9.97 7.49 -3.77
CA PRO A 55 -10.40 8.19 -4.98
C PRO A 55 -10.47 9.71 -4.86
N GLU A 56 -10.51 10.27 -3.66
CA GLU A 56 -10.47 11.71 -3.42
C GLU A 56 -9.06 12.27 -3.35
N GLY A 57 -8.04 11.44 -3.53
CA GLY A 57 -6.63 11.83 -3.44
C GLY A 57 -6.09 11.89 -2.02
N LYS A 58 -6.81 11.35 -1.04
CA LYS A 58 -6.43 11.38 0.35
C LYS A 58 -5.57 10.18 0.71
N LEU A 59 -4.43 10.41 1.35
CA LEU A 59 -3.59 9.33 1.88
C LEU A 59 -4.26 8.69 3.09
N ARG A 60 -4.50 7.40 3.01
CA ARG A 60 -5.23 6.65 4.04
C ARG A 60 -4.32 5.79 4.91
N ALA A 61 -3.30 5.23 4.33
CA ALA A 61 -2.32 4.40 5.04
C ALA A 61 -1.01 4.39 4.28
N MET A 62 0.07 4.13 4.99
CA MET A 62 1.37 3.95 4.37
C MET A 62 2.18 2.94 5.18
N ILE A 63 2.98 2.14 4.47
CA ILE A 63 3.85 1.14 5.06
C ILE A 63 5.25 1.35 4.50
N TYR A 64 6.24 1.48 5.37
CA TYR A 64 7.64 1.58 5.00
C TYR A 64 8.38 0.32 5.44
N TYR A 65 9.26 -0.15 4.56
CA TYR A 65 10.10 -1.31 4.83
C TYR A 65 11.56 -0.94 4.62
N PRO A 66 12.50 -1.51 5.41
CA PRO A 66 13.92 -1.40 5.09
C PRO A 66 14.20 -1.94 3.68
N LEU A 67 15.29 -1.50 3.07
CA LEU A 67 15.68 -1.93 1.73
C LEU A 67 15.75 -3.46 1.57
N ALA A 68 16.20 -4.14 2.62
CA ALA A 68 16.41 -5.59 2.57
C ALA A 68 15.15 -6.41 2.80
N LEU A 69 14.04 -5.78 3.20
CA LEU A 69 12.80 -6.48 3.51
C LEU A 69 11.78 -6.31 2.39
N GLY A 70 11.43 -7.42 1.75
CA GLY A 70 10.38 -7.43 0.74
C GLY A 70 9.00 -7.18 1.33
N ARG A 71 8.09 -6.71 0.49
CA ARG A 71 6.70 -6.45 0.86
C ARG A 71 5.93 -7.76 1.05
N ASN A 72 4.90 -7.71 1.89
CA ASN A 72 3.92 -8.79 2.03
C ASN A 72 2.64 -8.40 1.28
N PHE A 73 2.40 -9.03 0.15
CA PHE A 73 1.25 -8.68 -0.69
C PHE A 73 -0.09 -9.09 -0.08
N GLU A 74 -0.12 -10.10 0.77
CA GLU A 74 -1.35 -10.45 1.52
C GLU A 74 -1.76 -9.32 2.46
N GLU A 75 -0.80 -8.70 3.13
CA GLU A 75 -1.07 -7.54 3.98
C GLU A 75 -1.48 -6.32 3.17
N ILE A 76 -0.87 -6.08 2.03
CA ILE A 76 -1.27 -4.99 1.13
C ILE A 76 -2.72 -5.18 0.69
N LYS A 77 -3.10 -6.38 0.31
CA LYS A 77 -4.47 -6.72 -0.05
C LYS A 77 -5.43 -6.56 1.13
N ARG A 78 -5.04 -7.02 2.31
CA ARG A 78 -5.83 -6.89 3.53
C ARG A 78 -6.16 -5.43 3.82
N VAL A 79 -5.17 -4.56 3.77
CA VAL A 79 -5.35 -3.12 4.01
C VAL A 79 -6.25 -2.50 2.94
N LEU A 80 -6.01 -2.81 1.66
CA LEU A 80 -6.80 -2.26 0.56
C LEU A 80 -8.26 -2.65 0.67
N VAL A 81 -8.55 -3.93 0.84
CA VAL A 81 -9.93 -4.43 0.96
C VAL A 81 -10.58 -3.89 2.23
N GLY A 82 -9.83 -3.81 3.33
CA GLY A 82 -10.32 -3.22 4.57
C GLY A 82 -10.73 -1.76 4.40
N LEU A 83 -9.89 -0.95 3.77
CA LEU A 83 -10.21 0.47 3.51
C LEU A 83 -11.43 0.63 2.62
N GLN A 84 -11.53 -0.19 1.56
CA GLN A 84 -12.70 -0.16 0.67
C GLN A 84 -13.98 -0.54 1.42
N SER A 85 -13.92 -1.52 2.30
CA SER A 85 -15.07 -1.94 3.09
C SER A 85 -15.49 -0.89 4.13
N ILE A 86 -14.53 -0.25 4.77
CA ILE A 86 -14.79 0.88 5.68
C ILE A 86 -15.51 2.00 4.94
N ASP A 87 -15.04 2.37 3.76
CA ASP A 87 -15.61 3.47 2.99
C ASP A 87 -17.01 3.12 2.45
N ALA A 88 -17.24 1.87 2.08
CA ALA A 88 -18.52 1.43 1.53
C ALA A 88 -19.60 1.23 2.59
N PHE A 89 -19.24 0.75 3.78
CA PHE A 89 -20.21 0.28 4.78
C PHE A 89 -20.14 0.97 6.12
N GLY A 90 -19.18 1.88 6.34
CA GLY A 90 -19.02 2.55 7.62
C GLY A 90 -18.71 1.62 8.79
N VAL A 91 -17.94 0.58 8.56
CA VAL A 91 -17.57 -0.44 9.54
C VAL A 91 -16.14 -0.25 10.00
N ALA A 92 -15.73 -1.01 11.02
CA ALA A 92 -14.35 -1.10 11.46
C ALA A 92 -13.87 -2.54 11.40
N MET A 93 -12.57 -2.72 11.32
CA MET A 93 -11.96 -4.04 11.29
C MET A 93 -11.22 -4.29 12.60
N PRO A 94 -11.44 -5.44 13.25
CA PRO A 94 -10.64 -5.81 14.42
C PRO A 94 -9.20 -6.16 14.01
N ALA A 95 -8.34 -6.27 15.00
CA ALA A 95 -7.00 -6.80 14.79
C ALA A 95 -7.06 -8.19 14.13
N ASP A 96 -6.09 -8.48 13.30
CA ASP A 96 -5.99 -9.75 12.56
C ASP A 96 -7.14 -10.04 11.59
N TRP A 97 -8.02 -9.07 11.35
CA TRP A 97 -9.09 -9.22 10.38
C TRP A 97 -8.53 -9.54 9.00
N ARG A 98 -9.20 -10.46 8.30
CA ARG A 98 -8.94 -10.80 6.89
C ARG A 98 -10.21 -10.66 6.08
N PRO A 99 -10.12 -10.38 4.77
CA PRO A 99 -11.29 -10.35 3.91
C PRO A 99 -12.16 -11.59 4.08
N GLY A 100 -13.45 -11.38 4.37
CA GLY A 100 -14.39 -12.45 4.66
C GLY A 100 -14.69 -12.64 6.15
N ASP A 101 -13.85 -12.10 7.04
CA ASP A 101 -14.10 -12.16 8.47
C ASP A 101 -15.16 -11.15 8.91
N GLU A 102 -15.71 -11.34 10.10
CA GLU A 102 -16.67 -10.42 10.68
C GLU A 102 -16.06 -9.03 10.93
N VAL A 103 -16.88 -8.02 10.82
CA VAL A 103 -16.50 -6.62 11.01
C VAL A 103 -17.18 -6.07 12.26
N ILE A 104 -16.66 -4.93 12.74
CA ILE A 104 -17.25 -4.18 13.84
C ILE A 104 -18.20 -3.14 13.24
N VAL A 105 -19.47 -3.18 13.63
CA VAL A 105 -20.44 -2.15 13.24
C VAL A 105 -20.58 -1.19 14.41
N PRO A 106 -20.10 0.06 14.26
CA PRO A 106 -20.22 1.03 15.33
C PRO A 106 -21.69 1.38 15.57
N MET A 107 -22.08 1.53 16.83
CA MET A 107 -23.40 2.02 17.16
C MET A 107 -23.48 3.52 16.90
N GLN A 108 -24.65 3.99 16.47
CA GLN A 108 -24.85 5.40 16.20
C GLN A 108 -24.61 6.23 17.46
N GLY A 109 -23.78 7.27 17.35
CA GLY A 109 -23.46 8.18 18.44
C GLY A 109 -22.32 7.69 19.34
N GLU A 110 -21.72 6.54 19.07
CA GLU A 110 -20.54 6.06 19.78
C GLU A 110 -19.27 6.32 19.00
N ASP A 111 -18.21 6.68 19.73
CA ASP A 111 -16.89 6.76 19.14
C ASP A 111 -16.35 5.35 18.91
N MET A 112 -15.65 5.18 17.81
CA MET A 112 -15.05 3.91 17.45
C MET A 112 -13.76 3.71 18.25
N ASP A 113 -13.63 2.58 18.94
CA ASP A 113 -12.38 2.20 19.59
C ASP A 113 -11.44 1.59 18.55
N LEU A 114 -10.38 2.33 18.21
CA LEU A 114 -9.41 1.93 17.21
C LEU A 114 -8.18 1.24 17.82
N SER A 115 -8.20 0.91 19.10
CA SER A 115 -7.08 0.23 19.76
C SER A 115 -7.01 -1.27 19.52
N LEU A 116 -7.99 -1.82 18.82
CA LEU A 116 -8.10 -3.24 18.54
C LEU A 116 -7.04 -3.76 17.56
#